data_e267adaa26784bfdbeca34e03decc0d8
#
_entry.id   e267adaa26784bfdbeca34e03decc0d8
#
_cell.length_a   1.000
_cell.length_b   1.000
_cell.length_c   1.000
_cell.angle_alpha   90.00
_cell.angle_beta   90.00
_cell.angle_gamma   90.00
#
_symmetry.space_group_name_H-M   'P 1'
#
loop_
_entity.id
_entity.type
_entity.pdbx_description
1 polymer ?
#
loop_
_entity_poly.entity_id
_entity_poly.type
_entity_poly.pdbx_seq_one_letter_code
_entity_poly.pdbx_strand_id
1 'polypeptide(L)'
;MNIKQIRNATIIITYAGKKFLVDPMLAPKGSYPGMPNTPNSHLSNPLVELPTSIDEIIDVDAVIITHIHFDHIDEVALEVLPKDLKTFVQDEKEAKQMIEFGFTNVEVLTTNTIFDDIKLIKTSGIHGEDESIINSFKEANVSYNVCGVIFSHENEKTLYLAGDTVWCDDVKESINIYKPNVIILNTGDAKFHNGKSLIMGKNDVLEVCKAAPSSKIITSHMEAINFAILSRKELKEFAIENNLSNLLIPLDGESYDFN
;
A
#
# COMPACT_ATOMS: atom_id res chain seq x y z
N MET A 1 18.60 2.63 0.59
CA MET A 1 17.18 2.21 0.53
C MET A 1 16.87 1.58 -0.82
N ASN A 2 16.16 0.42 -0.85
CA ASN A 2 15.65 -0.22 -2.07
C ASN A 2 14.13 -0.48 -1.93
N ILE A 3 13.38 -0.33 -3.01
CA ILE A 3 11.92 -0.58 -3.04
C ILE A 3 11.63 -1.51 -4.22
N LYS A 4 11.07 -2.70 -3.91
CA LYS A 4 10.71 -3.72 -4.90
C LYS A 4 9.19 -3.87 -4.96
N GLN A 5 8.59 -3.59 -6.11
CA GLN A 5 7.18 -3.88 -6.37
C GLN A 5 7.01 -5.40 -6.52
N ILE A 6 6.10 -5.99 -5.77
CA ILE A 6 5.75 -7.41 -5.90
C ILE A 6 4.48 -7.53 -6.74
N ARG A 7 3.34 -7.15 -6.18
CA ARG A 7 2.03 -7.21 -6.85
C ARG A 7 1.00 -6.45 -6.02
N ASN A 8 0.06 -5.76 -6.64
CA ASN A 8 -0.94 -4.96 -5.94
C ASN A 8 -0.27 -3.96 -4.99
N ALA A 9 -0.73 -3.86 -3.73
CA ALA A 9 -0.10 -3.11 -2.66
C ALA A 9 1.15 -3.79 -2.06
N THR A 10 1.41 -5.06 -2.43
CA THR A 10 2.53 -5.83 -1.89
C THR A 10 3.86 -5.32 -2.42
N ILE A 11 4.69 -4.80 -1.53
CA ILE A 11 6.04 -4.30 -1.81
C ILE A 11 7.03 -4.79 -0.75
N ILE A 12 8.31 -4.90 -1.13
CA ILE A 12 9.41 -5.09 -0.19
C ILE A 12 10.22 -3.80 -0.14
N ILE A 13 10.38 -3.26 1.06
CA ILE A 13 11.18 -2.07 1.35
C ILE A 13 12.42 -2.50 2.11
N THR A 14 13.60 -2.31 1.53
CA THR A 14 14.87 -2.42 2.28
C THR A 14 15.27 -1.03 2.74
N TYR A 15 15.28 -0.81 4.06
CA TYR A 15 15.52 0.50 4.67
C TYR A 15 16.45 0.35 5.88
N ALA A 16 17.55 1.10 5.92
CA ALA A 16 18.58 1.03 6.96
C ALA A 16 19.02 -0.42 7.28
N GLY A 17 19.19 -1.25 6.23
CA GLY A 17 19.61 -2.65 6.37
C GLY A 17 18.53 -3.64 6.77
N LYS A 18 17.28 -3.21 7.00
CA LYS A 18 16.13 -4.05 7.33
C LYS A 18 15.18 -4.18 6.14
N LYS A 19 14.59 -5.37 5.98
CA LYS A 19 13.57 -5.66 4.98
C LYS A 19 12.19 -5.63 5.61
N PHE A 20 11.29 -4.87 5.02
CA PHE A 20 9.87 -4.78 5.39
C PHE A 20 9.02 -5.30 4.25
N LEU A 21 8.16 -6.29 4.53
CA LEU A 21 7.09 -6.69 3.62
C LEU A 21 5.84 -5.87 3.95
N VAL A 22 5.31 -5.18 2.96
CA VAL A 22 4.10 -4.36 3.12
C VAL A 22 2.94 -5.04 2.41
N ASP A 23 1.80 -5.11 3.08
CA ASP A 23 0.50 -5.50 2.55
C ASP A 23 0.55 -6.79 1.69
N PRO A 24 0.90 -7.94 2.28
CA PRO A 24 1.14 -9.18 1.54
C PRO A 24 -0.16 -9.83 1.02
N MET A 25 -0.40 -9.72 -0.30
CA MET A 25 -1.40 -10.48 -1.05
C MET A 25 -0.69 -11.59 -1.82
N LEU A 26 -0.65 -12.82 -1.30
CA LEU A 26 0.24 -13.90 -1.76
C LEU A 26 -0.47 -15.05 -2.49
N ALA A 27 -1.80 -15.06 -2.56
CA ALA A 27 -2.55 -16.10 -3.23
C ALA A 27 -2.21 -16.20 -4.73
N PRO A 28 -2.27 -17.40 -5.33
CA PRO A 28 -2.14 -17.58 -6.77
C PRO A 28 -3.17 -16.75 -7.55
N LYS A 29 -2.85 -16.44 -8.80
CA LYS A 29 -3.80 -15.79 -9.71
C LYS A 29 -5.13 -16.53 -9.74
N GLY A 30 -6.24 -15.76 -9.65
CA GLY A 30 -7.60 -16.29 -9.80
C GLY A 30 -8.16 -17.00 -8.57
N SER A 31 -7.51 -16.93 -7.41
CA SER A 31 -7.93 -17.63 -6.17
C SER A 31 -9.25 -17.13 -5.61
N TYR A 32 -9.60 -15.87 -5.82
CA TYR A 32 -10.80 -15.25 -5.24
C TYR A 32 -11.75 -14.73 -6.31
N PRO A 33 -13.07 -14.80 -6.12
CA PRO A 33 -14.01 -14.20 -7.06
C PRO A 33 -13.79 -12.68 -7.16
N GLY A 34 -14.18 -12.11 -8.28
CA GLY A 34 -14.21 -10.65 -8.42
C GLY A 34 -15.19 -10.02 -7.42
N MET A 35 -14.87 -8.83 -6.91
CA MET A 35 -15.74 -8.11 -5.97
C MET A 35 -17.08 -7.77 -6.66
N PRO A 36 -18.21 -8.19 -6.09
CA PRO A 36 -19.53 -7.97 -6.70
C PRO A 36 -19.86 -6.48 -6.85
N ASN A 37 -20.59 -6.12 -7.89
CA ASN A 37 -21.03 -4.76 -8.18
C ASN A 37 -19.92 -3.73 -8.40
N THR A 38 -18.70 -4.18 -8.67
CA THR A 38 -17.57 -3.32 -9.04
C THR A 38 -17.18 -3.55 -10.50
N PRO A 39 -16.35 -2.67 -11.10
CA PRO A 39 -15.83 -2.90 -12.45
C PRO A 39 -15.19 -4.29 -12.59
N ASN A 40 -15.36 -4.91 -13.76
CA ASN A 40 -14.75 -6.21 -14.11
C ASN A 40 -15.05 -7.34 -13.10
N SER A 41 -16.19 -7.32 -12.41
CA SER A 41 -16.56 -8.28 -11.35
C SER A 41 -16.61 -9.76 -11.82
N HIS A 42 -16.56 -10.00 -13.12
CA HIS A 42 -16.46 -11.33 -13.73
C HIS A 42 -15.03 -11.91 -13.69
N LEU A 43 -14.02 -11.10 -13.36
CA LEU A 43 -12.61 -11.51 -13.27
C LEU A 43 -12.28 -11.95 -11.85
N SER A 44 -11.59 -13.08 -11.72
CA SER A 44 -11.13 -13.60 -10.42
C SER A 44 -9.80 -12.97 -10.01
N ASN A 45 -9.70 -12.57 -8.74
CA ASN A 45 -8.53 -11.96 -8.12
C ASN A 45 -7.55 -13.01 -7.54
N PRO A 46 -6.25 -12.74 -7.46
CA PRO A 46 -5.54 -11.68 -8.18
C PRO A 46 -5.55 -11.89 -9.69
N LEU A 47 -5.46 -10.80 -10.47
CA LEU A 47 -5.48 -10.87 -11.94
C LEU A 47 -4.16 -11.36 -12.56
N VAL A 48 -3.08 -11.29 -11.79
CA VAL A 48 -1.71 -11.62 -12.22
C VAL A 48 -1.01 -12.54 -11.23
N GLU A 49 0.00 -13.27 -11.68
CA GLU A 49 0.82 -14.14 -10.81
C GLU A 49 1.80 -13.32 -9.97
N LEU A 50 2.38 -13.95 -8.93
CA LEU A 50 3.53 -13.39 -8.21
C LEU A 50 4.76 -13.42 -9.14
N PRO A 51 5.63 -12.39 -9.09
CA PRO A 51 6.82 -12.32 -9.93
C PRO A 51 7.98 -13.21 -9.44
N THR A 52 7.89 -13.71 -8.21
CA THR A 52 8.90 -14.58 -7.58
C THR A 52 8.23 -15.51 -6.57
N SER A 53 8.99 -16.42 -5.97
CA SER A 53 8.48 -17.39 -4.99
C SER A 53 8.03 -16.73 -3.68
N ILE A 54 7.08 -17.35 -2.99
CA ILE A 54 6.62 -16.91 -1.67
C ILE A 54 7.80 -16.91 -0.68
N ASP A 55 8.66 -17.93 -0.70
CA ASP A 55 9.82 -18.02 0.20
C ASP A 55 10.76 -16.80 0.07
N GLU A 56 10.95 -16.27 -1.16
CA GLU A 56 11.74 -15.06 -1.35
C GLU A 56 11.01 -13.80 -0.87
N ILE A 57 9.68 -13.77 -0.96
CA ILE A 57 8.87 -12.61 -0.54
C ILE A 57 8.82 -12.51 1.00
N ILE A 58 8.70 -13.64 1.69
CA ILE A 58 8.58 -13.66 3.17
C ILE A 58 9.92 -13.65 3.92
N ASP A 59 11.06 -13.69 3.20
CA ASP A 59 12.41 -13.54 3.79
C ASP A 59 12.67 -12.08 4.17
N VAL A 60 12.02 -11.63 5.25
CA VAL A 60 12.02 -10.23 5.73
C VAL A 60 12.15 -10.14 7.24
N ASP A 61 12.52 -8.96 7.75
CA ASP A 61 12.67 -8.70 9.18
C ASP A 61 11.33 -8.33 9.87
N ALA A 62 10.42 -7.71 9.12
CA ALA A 62 9.10 -7.31 9.64
C ALA A 62 8.05 -7.24 8.53
N VAL A 63 6.78 -7.29 8.94
CA VAL A 63 5.60 -7.04 8.09
C VAL A 63 4.91 -5.76 8.54
N ILE A 64 4.44 -4.95 7.60
CA ILE A 64 3.57 -3.80 7.84
C ILE A 64 2.25 -4.06 7.12
N ILE A 65 1.15 -4.03 7.86
CA ILE A 65 -0.21 -4.11 7.34
C ILE A 65 -0.84 -2.74 7.51
N THR A 66 -1.06 -2.04 6.41
CA THR A 66 -1.62 -0.69 6.44
C THR A 66 -3.09 -0.71 6.85
N HIS A 67 -3.80 -1.78 6.50
CA HIS A 67 -5.15 -2.11 6.96
C HIS A 67 -5.51 -3.55 6.55
N ILE A 68 -6.44 -4.16 7.27
CA ILE A 68 -6.88 -5.54 6.99
C ILE A 68 -8.02 -5.52 5.95
N HIS A 69 -7.62 -5.57 4.66
CA HIS A 69 -8.47 -5.92 3.53
C HIS A 69 -7.88 -7.13 2.81
N PHE A 70 -8.71 -7.89 2.06
CA PHE A 70 -8.31 -9.14 1.40
C PHE A 70 -7.16 -8.96 0.40
N ASP A 71 -7.02 -7.77 -0.16
CA ASP A 71 -6.00 -7.39 -1.14
C ASP A 71 -4.76 -6.73 -0.50
N HIS A 72 -4.74 -6.58 0.84
CA HIS A 72 -3.59 -6.13 1.65
C HIS A 72 -3.04 -7.21 2.56
N ILE A 73 -3.87 -8.16 2.98
CA ILE A 73 -3.45 -9.40 3.63
C ILE A 73 -4.46 -10.49 3.33
N ASP A 74 -4.05 -11.50 2.55
CA ASP A 74 -4.92 -12.59 2.16
C ASP A 74 -4.72 -13.85 3.02
N GLU A 75 -5.60 -14.84 2.83
CA GLU A 75 -5.55 -16.10 3.60
C GLU A 75 -4.23 -16.84 3.41
N VAL A 76 -3.63 -16.78 2.22
CA VAL A 76 -2.33 -17.42 1.95
C VAL A 76 -1.23 -16.72 2.74
N ALA A 77 -1.21 -15.39 2.75
CA ALA A 77 -0.25 -14.64 3.57
C ALA A 77 -0.43 -14.95 5.06
N LEU A 78 -1.67 -15.00 5.55
CA LEU A 78 -1.97 -15.39 6.91
C LEU A 78 -1.49 -16.81 7.23
N GLU A 79 -1.48 -17.74 6.29
CA GLU A 79 -1.02 -19.11 6.48
C GLU A 79 0.52 -19.23 6.47
N VAL A 80 1.20 -18.61 5.48
CA VAL A 80 2.62 -18.84 5.22
C VAL A 80 3.57 -17.95 6.02
N LEU A 81 3.11 -16.79 6.49
CA LEU A 81 3.95 -15.90 7.29
C LEU A 81 4.31 -16.52 8.64
N PRO A 82 5.59 -16.49 9.06
CA PRO A 82 6.00 -16.92 10.39
C PRO A 82 5.23 -16.19 11.47
N LYS A 83 4.65 -16.93 12.41
CA LYS A 83 3.75 -16.34 13.42
C LYS A 83 4.44 -15.48 14.48
N ASP A 84 5.74 -15.62 14.63
CA ASP A 84 6.61 -14.83 15.49
C ASP A 84 7.28 -13.65 14.77
N LEU A 85 7.08 -13.52 13.45
CA LEU A 85 7.59 -12.40 12.67
C LEU A 85 7.01 -11.09 13.18
N LYS A 86 7.85 -10.07 13.36
CA LYS A 86 7.41 -8.74 13.77
C LYS A 86 6.39 -8.20 12.79
N THR A 87 5.19 -7.91 13.29
CA THR A 87 4.06 -7.44 12.47
C THR A 87 3.52 -6.14 13.02
N PHE A 88 3.52 -5.11 12.20
CA PHE A 88 2.95 -3.81 12.50
C PHE A 88 1.57 -3.68 11.86
N VAL A 89 0.61 -3.14 12.62
CA VAL A 89 -0.77 -2.90 12.18
C VAL A 89 -1.23 -1.49 12.54
N GLN A 90 -2.31 -1.04 11.93
CA GLN A 90 -2.74 0.35 12.12
C GLN A 90 -3.40 0.63 13.48
N ASP A 91 -4.08 -0.31 14.12
CA ASP A 91 -4.83 -0.07 15.35
C ASP A 91 -5.00 -1.34 16.21
N GLU A 92 -5.56 -1.18 17.42
CA GLU A 92 -5.79 -2.24 18.39
C GLU A 92 -6.81 -3.28 17.91
N LYS A 93 -7.77 -2.90 17.06
CA LYS A 93 -8.75 -3.84 16.50
C LYS A 93 -8.05 -4.82 15.57
N GLU A 94 -7.19 -4.30 14.69
CA GLU A 94 -6.42 -5.13 13.76
C GLU A 94 -5.34 -5.94 14.49
N ALA A 95 -4.70 -5.37 15.52
CA ALA A 95 -3.77 -6.12 16.36
C ALA A 95 -4.44 -7.36 16.98
N LYS A 96 -5.66 -7.19 17.49
CA LYS A 96 -6.43 -8.30 18.03
C LYS A 96 -6.78 -9.35 16.97
N GLN A 97 -7.15 -8.93 15.76
CA GLN A 97 -7.42 -9.86 14.65
C GLN A 97 -6.16 -10.65 14.26
N MET A 98 -4.99 -10.00 14.19
CA MET A 98 -3.73 -10.70 13.88
C MET A 98 -3.36 -11.70 14.97
N ILE A 99 -3.60 -11.38 16.26
CA ILE A 99 -3.42 -12.32 17.37
C ILE A 99 -4.38 -13.52 17.24
N GLU A 100 -5.63 -13.29 16.86
CA GLU A 100 -6.61 -14.35 16.60
C GLU A 100 -6.18 -15.27 15.42
N PHE A 101 -5.46 -14.73 14.42
CA PHE A 101 -4.80 -15.49 13.35
C PHE A 101 -3.51 -16.20 13.80
N GLY A 102 -3.14 -16.10 15.08
CA GLY A 102 -2.00 -16.80 15.67
C GLY A 102 -0.68 -16.04 15.67
N PHE A 103 -0.65 -14.78 15.24
CA PHE A 103 0.57 -13.98 15.31
C PHE A 103 0.88 -13.58 16.76
N THR A 104 2.15 -13.72 17.15
CA THR A 104 2.58 -13.55 18.55
C THR A 104 3.41 -12.29 18.79
N ASN A 105 3.85 -11.59 17.73
CA ASN A 105 4.71 -10.42 17.81
C ASN A 105 4.09 -9.25 17.03
N VAL A 106 2.91 -8.80 17.48
CA VAL A 106 2.11 -7.75 16.85
C VAL A 106 2.27 -6.44 17.62
N GLU A 107 2.45 -5.33 16.90
CA GLU A 107 2.55 -3.99 17.47
C GLU A 107 1.71 -3.00 16.66
N VAL A 108 1.00 -2.12 17.37
CA VAL A 108 0.24 -1.04 16.75
C VAL A 108 1.16 0.11 16.38
N LEU A 109 1.09 0.55 15.12
CA LEU A 109 1.79 1.74 14.64
C LEU A 109 1.25 3.01 15.33
N THR A 110 2.18 3.83 15.78
CA THR A 110 1.92 5.14 16.40
C THR A 110 2.79 6.21 15.75
N THR A 111 2.71 7.43 16.22
CA THR A 111 3.66 8.49 15.83
C THR A 111 5.05 8.32 16.45
N ASN A 112 5.25 7.34 17.33
CA ASN A 112 6.49 7.10 18.08
C ASN A 112 7.02 5.67 17.96
N THR A 113 6.50 4.87 17.01
CA THR A 113 6.96 3.49 16.81
C THR A 113 8.41 3.48 16.32
N ILE A 114 9.22 2.59 16.91
CA ILE A 114 10.64 2.40 16.53
C ILE A 114 10.87 0.91 16.32
N PHE A 115 11.47 0.55 15.19
CA PHE A 115 11.96 -0.79 14.92
C PHE A 115 13.49 -0.73 14.73
N ASP A 116 14.24 -1.30 15.66
CA ASP A 116 15.66 -1.08 15.85
C ASP A 116 15.94 0.45 15.99
N ASP A 117 16.58 1.08 15.02
CA ASP A 117 16.84 2.53 14.98
C ASP A 117 15.99 3.28 13.93
N ILE A 118 15.06 2.56 13.29
CA ILE A 118 14.17 3.10 12.28
C ILE A 118 12.88 3.62 12.94
N LYS A 119 12.58 4.89 12.73
CA LYS A 119 11.27 5.45 13.12
C LYS A 119 10.23 5.10 12.06
N LEU A 120 9.14 4.48 12.50
CA LEU A 120 7.95 4.17 11.70
C LEU A 120 6.80 5.03 12.22
N ILE A 121 6.57 6.17 11.58
CA ILE A 121 5.58 7.15 12.05
C ILE A 121 4.28 6.93 11.29
N LYS A 122 3.23 6.54 12.01
CA LYS A 122 1.89 6.40 11.45
C LYS A 122 1.36 7.75 10.97
N THR A 123 0.78 7.77 9.77
CA THR A 123 0.02 8.90 9.23
C THR A 123 -1.43 8.50 8.99
N SER A 124 -2.31 9.48 8.83
CA SER A 124 -3.70 9.26 8.46
C SER A 124 -3.91 9.31 6.94
N GLY A 125 -5.04 8.79 6.49
CA GLY A 125 -5.52 8.85 5.12
C GLY A 125 -7.03 8.65 5.05
N ILE A 126 -7.62 8.82 3.86
CA ILE A 126 -9.04 8.67 3.60
C ILE A 126 -9.24 7.62 2.51
N HIS A 127 -9.84 6.49 2.88
CA HIS A 127 -10.15 5.40 1.95
C HIS A 127 -11.51 5.65 1.26
N GLY A 128 -11.47 6.50 0.23
CA GLY A 128 -12.66 6.97 -0.48
C GLY A 128 -13.30 8.22 0.14
N GLU A 129 -13.65 9.20 -0.68
CA GLU A 129 -14.13 10.52 -0.25
C GLU A 129 -15.62 10.56 0.13
N ASP A 130 -16.37 9.51 -0.17
CA ASP A 130 -17.84 9.54 -0.10
C ASP A 130 -18.34 8.86 1.19
N GLU A 131 -19.21 9.55 1.94
CA GLU A 131 -19.84 8.98 3.14
C GLU A 131 -20.57 7.66 2.86
N SER A 132 -21.09 7.45 1.63
CA SER A 132 -21.72 6.20 1.26
C SER A 132 -20.75 5.01 1.26
N ILE A 133 -19.48 5.23 0.93
CA ILE A 133 -18.42 4.23 1.01
C ILE A 133 -18.16 3.86 2.46
N ILE A 134 -17.97 4.86 3.31
CA ILE A 134 -17.75 4.66 4.76
C ILE A 134 -18.91 3.88 5.38
N ASN A 135 -20.14 4.22 5.04
CA ASN A 135 -21.33 3.54 5.53
C ASN A 135 -21.39 2.08 5.05
N SER A 136 -21.06 1.82 3.79
CA SER A 136 -21.02 0.47 3.24
C SER A 136 -19.95 -0.40 3.93
N PHE A 137 -18.77 0.15 4.21
CA PHE A 137 -17.74 -0.56 4.97
C PHE A 137 -18.18 -0.87 6.41
N LYS A 138 -18.84 0.09 7.08
CA LYS A 138 -19.42 -0.11 8.41
C LYS A 138 -20.48 -1.21 8.41
N GLU A 139 -21.40 -1.20 7.45
CA GLU A 139 -22.44 -2.22 7.30
C GLU A 139 -21.85 -3.61 7.03
N ALA A 140 -20.80 -3.69 6.24
CA ALA A 140 -20.08 -4.93 5.97
C ALA A 140 -19.12 -5.36 7.11
N ASN A 141 -18.99 -4.57 8.18
CA ASN A 141 -18.00 -4.75 9.27
C ASN A 141 -16.56 -4.85 8.76
N VAL A 142 -16.24 -4.12 7.69
CA VAL A 142 -14.92 -4.00 7.09
C VAL A 142 -14.26 -2.72 7.56
N SER A 143 -12.94 -2.69 7.71
CA SER A 143 -12.20 -1.49 8.10
C SER A 143 -12.36 -0.40 7.04
N TYR A 144 -12.70 0.80 7.44
CA TYR A 144 -12.66 2.01 6.60
C TYR A 144 -11.49 2.93 6.99
N ASN A 145 -10.85 2.62 8.10
CA ASN A 145 -9.64 3.31 8.51
C ASN A 145 -8.45 2.74 7.73
N VAL A 146 -7.58 3.61 7.31
CA VAL A 146 -6.34 3.28 6.63
C VAL A 146 -5.22 4.14 7.19
N CYS A 147 -4.00 3.65 7.11
CA CYS A 147 -2.85 4.44 7.49
C CYS A 147 -1.75 4.43 6.44
N GLY A 148 -0.97 5.49 6.44
CA GLY A 148 0.34 5.52 5.83
C GLY A 148 1.44 5.40 6.89
N VAL A 149 2.69 5.30 6.43
CA VAL A 149 3.86 5.18 7.29
C VAL A 149 5.00 6.03 6.76
N ILE A 150 5.56 6.89 7.60
CA ILE A 150 6.83 7.56 7.33
C ILE A 150 7.96 6.69 7.90
N PHE A 151 8.94 6.37 7.07
CA PHE A 151 10.20 5.77 7.50
C PHE A 151 11.25 6.87 7.62
N SER A 152 11.89 6.96 8.77
CA SER A 152 12.92 7.96 9.04
C SER A 152 14.09 7.33 9.81
N HIS A 153 15.30 7.56 9.32
CA HIS A 153 16.56 7.13 9.92
C HIS A 153 17.64 8.16 9.57
N GLU A 154 18.64 8.37 10.47
CA GLU A 154 19.64 9.43 10.31
C GLU A 154 20.50 9.31 9.03
N ASN A 155 20.73 8.08 8.55
CA ASN A 155 21.59 7.77 7.39
C ASN A 155 20.80 7.38 6.14
N GLU A 156 19.48 7.56 6.13
CA GLU A 156 18.60 7.20 5.01
C GLU A 156 17.74 8.37 4.58
N LYS A 157 17.30 8.36 3.33
CA LYS A 157 16.29 9.28 2.82
C LYS A 157 14.95 9.01 3.50
N THR A 158 14.20 10.06 3.82
CA THR A 158 12.85 9.91 4.35
C THR A 158 11.94 9.31 3.29
N LEU A 159 11.25 8.22 3.63
CA LEU A 159 10.27 7.55 2.79
C LEU A 159 8.87 7.74 3.36
N TYR A 160 7.91 8.02 2.51
CA TYR A 160 6.47 8.03 2.82
C TYR A 160 5.75 6.95 2.03
N LEU A 161 5.19 5.97 2.72
CA LEU A 161 4.21 5.01 2.20
C LEU A 161 2.83 5.58 2.51
N ALA A 162 2.05 5.98 1.51
CA ALA A 162 0.76 6.64 1.73
C ALA A 162 -0.37 5.67 2.12
N GLY A 163 -0.28 4.38 1.68
CA GLY A 163 -1.36 3.41 1.85
C GLY A 163 -2.56 3.70 0.95
N ASP A 164 -3.71 3.10 1.28
CA ASP A 164 -4.95 3.24 0.51
C ASP A 164 -5.68 4.53 0.87
N THR A 165 -5.28 5.61 0.25
CA THR A 165 -5.88 6.93 0.44
C THR A 165 -6.12 7.63 -0.89
N VAL A 166 -7.10 8.52 -0.94
CA VAL A 166 -7.23 9.53 -1.98
C VAL A 166 -6.36 10.75 -1.66
N TRP A 167 -6.22 11.69 -2.60
CA TRP A 167 -5.55 12.98 -2.34
C TRP A 167 -6.38 13.82 -1.37
N CYS A 168 -5.93 13.94 -0.13
CA CYS A 168 -6.62 14.61 0.96
C CYS A 168 -5.68 15.49 1.77
N ASP A 169 -6.22 16.20 2.76
CA ASP A 169 -5.43 17.11 3.59
C ASP A 169 -4.42 16.37 4.47
N ASP A 170 -4.73 15.14 4.94
CA ASP A 170 -3.79 14.32 5.71
C ASP A 170 -2.52 13.99 4.91
N VAL A 171 -2.68 13.68 3.61
CA VAL A 171 -1.55 13.43 2.70
C VAL A 171 -0.72 14.69 2.48
N LYS A 172 -1.38 15.83 2.25
CA LYS A 172 -0.71 17.15 2.10
C LYS A 172 0.07 17.51 3.36
N GLU A 173 -0.54 17.32 4.53
CA GLU A 173 0.10 17.60 5.83
C GLU A 173 1.32 16.70 6.03
N SER A 174 1.20 15.39 5.75
CA SER A 174 2.31 14.44 5.82
C SER A 174 3.48 14.86 4.91
N ILE A 175 3.21 15.25 3.68
CA ILE A 175 4.23 15.75 2.74
C ILE A 175 4.89 17.03 3.28
N ASN A 176 4.11 17.97 3.81
CA ASN A 176 4.60 19.25 4.31
C ASN A 176 5.45 19.12 5.58
N ILE A 177 5.04 18.25 6.51
CA ILE A 177 5.73 18.05 7.79
C ILE A 177 7.01 17.26 7.58
N TYR A 178 6.93 16.10 6.92
CA TYR A 178 8.03 15.13 6.85
C TYR A 178 8.95 15.34 5.65
N LYS A 179 8.52 16.08 4.63
CA LYS A 179 9.29 16.41 3.40
C LYS A 179 9.98 15.17 2.82
N PRO A 180 9.24 14.09 2.54
CA PRO A 180 9.81 12.82 2.13
C PRO A 180 10.60 12.96 0.82
N ASN A 181 11.73 12.26 0.74
CA ASN A 181 12.52 12.20 -0.49
C ASN A 181 11.93 11.21 -1.50
N VAL A 182 11.24 10.17 -0.99
CA VAL A 182 10.56 9.16 -1.77
C VAL A 182 9.14 8.97 -1.22
N ILE A 183 8.16 8.86 -2.12
CA ILE A 183 6.75 8.67 -1.78
C ILE A 183 6.24 7.46 -2.55
N ILE A 184 5.60 6.51 -1.88
CA ILE A 184 4.92 5.37 -2.49
C ILE A 184 3.42 5.63 -2.40
N LEU A 185 2.72 5.56 -3.53
CA LEU A 185 1.29 5.79 -3.67
C LEU A 185 0.58 4.54 -4.18
N ASN A 186 -0.55 4.20 -3.60
CA ASN A 186 -1.49 3.23 -4.15
C ASN A 186 -2.40 3.95 -5.15
N THR A 187 -2.25 3.64 -6.47
CA THR A 187 -2.73 4.47 -7.58
C THR A 187 -3.61 3.76 -8.59
N GLY A 188 -4.11 2.58 -8.26
CA GLY A 188 -4.95 1.78 -9.17
C GLY A 188 -6.30 2.38 -9.50
N ASP A 189 -6.68 3.55 -8.97
CA ASP A 189 -8.02 4.16 -9.12
C ASP A 189 -9.12 3.13 -8.87
N ALA A 190 -8.99 2.39 -7.76
CA ALA A 190 -9.96 1.36 -7.38
C ALA A 190 -11.35 1.97 -7.21
N LYS A 191 -12.32 1.42 -7.93
CA LYS A 191 -13.70 1.96 -7.95
C LYS A 191 -14.63 1.13 -7.11
N PHE A 192 -15.37 1.82 -6.23
CA PHE A 192 -16.46 1.22 -5.51
C PHE A 192 -17.71 1.06 -6.39
N HIS A 193 -18.74 0.35 -5.92
CA HIS A 193 -19.96 0.08 -6.70
C HIS A 193 -20.70 1.34 -7.20
N ASN A 194 -20.52 2.49 -6.55
CA ASN A 194 -21.07 3.78 -6.96
C ASN A 194 -20.18 4.55 -7.96
N GLY A 195 -19.08 3.94 -8.43
CA GLY A 195 -18.11 4.54 -9.36
C GLY A 195 -17.14 5.54 -8.72
N LYS A 196 -17.20 5.74 -7.40
CA LYS A 196 -16.26 6.61 -6.68
C LYS A 196 -14.94 5.90 -6.43
N SER A 197 -13.86 6.68 -6.38
CA SER A 197 -12.51 6.18 -6.11
C SER A 197 -12.33 5.87 -4.63
N LEU A 198 -11.69 4.74 -4.35
CA LEU A 198 -11.26 4.31 -3.03
C LEU A 198 -9.83 4.76 -2.74
N ILE A 199 -8.99 4.77 -3.76
CA ILE A 199 -7.57 5.13 -3.72
C ILE A 199 -7.25 6.12 -4.84
N MET A 200 -6.05 6.66 -4.86
CA MET A 200 -5.62 7.67 -5.83
C MET A 200 -5.79 7.20 -7.27
N GLY A 201 -6.28 8.11 -8.10
CA GLY A 201 -6.26 8.03 -9.56
C GLY A 201 -5.19 8.93 -10.15
N LYS A 202 -5.10 9.00 -11.49
CA LYS A 202 -4.07 9.78 -12.21
C LYS A 202 -4.07 11.27 -11.87
N ASN A 203 -5.24 11.86 -11.57
CA ASN A 203 -5.33 13.27 -11.18
C ASN A 203 -4.75 13.50 -9.77
N ASP A 204 -4.97 12.58 -8.85
CA ASP A 204 -4.38 12.66 -7.50
C ASP A 204 -2.85 12.52 -7.55
N VAL A 205 -2.35 11.61 -8.41
CA VAL A 205 -0.91 11.47 -8.67
C VAL A 205 -0.31 12.79 -9.17
N LEU A 206 -1.00 13.50 -10.08
CA LEU A 206 -0.58 14.82 -10.56
C LEU A 206 -0.49 15.83 -9.41
N GLU A 207 -1.46 15.85 -8.51
CA GLU A 207 -1.45 16.76 -7.37
C GLU A 207 -0.32 16.44 -6.38
N VAL A 208 -0.05 15.15 -6.13
CA VAL A 208 1.12 14.75 -5.31
C VAL A 208 2.42 15.17 -5.99
N CYS A 209 2.57 14.96 -7.31
CA CYS A 209 3.76 15.41 -8.06
C CYS A 209 4.00 16.93 -7.97
N LYS A 210 2.93 17.71 -7.99
CA LYS A 210 3.00 19.17 -7.79
C LYS A 210 3.35 19.55 -6.35
N ALA A 211 2.79 18.85 -5.37
CA ALA A 211 3.03 19.13 -3.96
C ALA A 211 4.44 18.73 -3.50
N ALA A 212 5.03 17.70 -4.13
CA ALA A 212 6.35 17.17 -3.80
C ALA A 212 7.29 17.11 -5.02
N PRO A 213 7.61 18.22 -5.67
CA PRO A 213 8.34 18.24 -6.95
C PRO A 213 9.78 17.73 -6.84
N SER A 214 10.36 17.74 -5.63
CA SER A 214 11.72 17.26 -5.37
C SER A 214 11.77 15.78 -4.98
N SER A 215 10.61 15.17 -4.69
CA SER A 215 10.50 13.77 -4.29
C SER A 215 10.44 12.86 -5.50
N LYS A 216 10.96 11.64 -5.38
CA LYS A 216 10.63 10.54 -6.30
C LYS A 216 9.32 9.91 -5.86
N ILE A 217 8.41 9.74 -6.79
CA ILE A 217 7.08 9.19 -6.53
C ILE A 217 6.98 7.85 -7.22
N ILE A 218 6.66 6.80 -6.46
CA ILE A 218 6.51 5.42 -6.93
C ILE A 218 5.04 5.05 -6.85
N THR A 219 4.52 4.45 -7.90
CA THR A 219 3.16 3.94 -7.93
C THR A 219 3.10 2.46 -7.61
N SER A 220 2.08 2.05 -6.89
CA SER A 220 1.79 0.67 -6.51
C SER A 220 0.28 0.41 -6.64
N HIS A 221 -0.17 -0.79 -6.30
CA HIS A 221 -1.59 -1.16 -6.25
C HIS A 221 -2.32 -1.04 -7.60
N MET A 222 -1.69 -1.56 -8.66
CA MET A 222 -2.20 -1.47 -10.03
C MET A 222 -2.36 -2.84 -10.67
N GLU A 223 -3.42 -3.01 -11.50
CA GLU A 223 -3.62 -4.14 -12.41
C GLU A 223 -3.71 -5.54 -11.78
N ALA A 224 -3.86 -5.65 -10.46
CA ALA A 224 -3.88 -6.94 -9.77
C ALA A 224 -5.27 -7.34 -9.22
N ILE A 225 -6.17 -6.38 -9.05
CA ILE A 225 -7.55 -6.63 -8.61
C ILE A 225 -8.56 -6.09 -9.62
N ASN A 226 -9.72 -6.72 -9.68
CA ASN A 226 -10.70 -6.45 -10.75
C ASN A 226 -11.23 -5.01 -10.79
N PHE A 227 -11.28 -4.33 -9.67
CA PHE A 227 -11.84 -2.97 -9.55
C PHE A 227 -10.79 -1.85 -9.57
N ALA A 228 -9.49 -2.17 -9.61
CA ALA A 228 -8.41 -1.21 -9.89
C ALA A 228 -8.36 -0.98 -11.41
N ILE A 229 -8.87 0.16 -11.86
CA ILE A 229 -9.14 0.40 -13.29
C ILE A 229 -8.05 1.18 -14.01
N LEU A 230 -7.18 1.89 -13.30
CA LEU A 230 -6.08 2.65 -13.90
C LEU A 230 -4.92 1.72 -14.23
N SER A 231 -4.61 1.59 -15.52
CA SER A 231 -3.47 0.80 -15.97
C SER A 231 -2.14 1.57 -15.90
N ARG A 232 -1.03 0.82 -15.74
CA ARG A 232 0.32 1.38 -15.85
C ARG A 232 0.57 2.07 -17.18
N LYS A 233 0.00 1.54 -18.27
CA LYS A 233 0.09 2.15 -19.60
C LYS A 233 -0.58 3.52 -19.62
N GLU A 234 -1.82 3.62 -19.18
CA GLU A 234 -2.58 4.86 -19.13
C GLU A 234 -1.88 5.91 -18.24
N LEU A 235 -1.37 5.49 -17.07
CA LEU A 235 -0.65 6.40 -16.19
C LEU A 235 0.68 6.87 -16.80
N LYS A 236 1.40 6.03 -17.56
CA LYS A 236 2.61 6.43 -18.29
C LYS A 236 2.30 7.46 -19.38
N GLU A 237 1.24 7.25 -20.15
CA GLU A 237 0.79 8.21 -21.17
C GLU A 237 0.43 9.56 -20.51
N PHE A 238 -0.35 9.53 -19.44
CA PHE A 238 -0.71 10.71 -18.67
C PHE A 238 0.52 11.44 -18.07
N ALA A 239 1.50 10.69 -17.57
CA ALA A 239 2.74 11.25 -17.03
C ALA A 239 3.56 12.00 -18.09
N ILE A 240 3.63 11.47 -19.31
CA ILE A 240 4.29 12.12 -20.44
C ILE A 240 3.57 13.44 -20.80
N GLU A 241 2.23 13.40 -20.95
CA GLU A 241 1.41 14.55 -21.29
C GLU A 241 1.53 15.69 -20.26
N ASN A 242 1.73 15.36 -18.99
CA ASN A 242 1.83 16.30 -17.88
C ASN A 242 3.27 16.60 -17.42
N ASN A 243 4.30 16.06 -18.13
CA ASN A 243 5.72 16.24 -17.82
C ASN A 243 6.12 15.81 -16.39
N LEU A 244 5.55 14.69 -15.89
CA LEU A 244 5.83 14.17 -14.55
C LEU A 244 7.16 13.38 -14.51
N SER A 245 8.29 14.09 -14.52
CA SER A 245 9.64 13.49 -14.58
C SER A 245 10.10 12.83 -13.29
N ASN A 246 9.40 13.05 -12.18
CA ASN A 246 9.70 12.48 -10.87
C ASN A 246 8.85 11.24 -10.55
N LEU A 247 7.95 10.81 -11.45
CA LEU A 247 7.09 9.65 -11.30
C LEU A 247 7.77 8.37 -11.82
N LEU A 248 7.74 7.33 -11.02
CA LEU A 248 8.23 5.98 -11.33
C LEU A 248 7.04 5.01 -11.28
N ILE A 249 6.87 4.22 -12.33
CA ILE A 249 5.74 3.29 -12.50
C ILE A 249 6.31 1.88 -12.70
N PRO A 250 6.65 1.16 -11.61
CA PRO A 250 7.28 -0.14 -11.67
C PRO A 250 6.36 -1.22 -12.24
N LEU A 251 6.94 -2.19 -12.93
CA LEU A 251 6.31 -3.48 -13.20
C LEU A 251 6.42 -4.39 -11.97
N ASP A 252 5.58 -5.42 -11.91
CA ASP A 252 5.70 -6.44 -10.86
C ASP A 252 7.05 -7.16 -10.98
N GLY A 253 7.79 -7.27 -9.86
CA GLY A 253 9.16 -7.76 -9.79
C GLY A 253 10.25 -6.69 -9.97
N GLU A 254 9.91 -5.49 -10.43
CA GLU A 254 10.87 -4.39 -10.62
C GLU A 254 11.25 -3.71 -9.30
N SER A 255 12.50 -3.25 -9.21
CA SER A 255 13.00 -2.55 -8.02
C SER A 255 13.76 -1.27 -8.37
N TYR A 256 13.77 -0.33 -7.42
CA TYR A 256 14.49 0.94 -7.51
C TYR A 256 15.36 1.17 -6.29
N ASP A 257 16.62 1.60 -6.54
CA ASP A 257 17.58 1.98 -5.51
C ASP A 257 17.59 3.51 -5.32
N PHE A 258 17.61 3.93 -4.06
CA PHE A 258 17.66 5.34 -3.67
C PHE A 258 18.87 5.58 -2.74
N ASN A 259 20.00 5.89 -3.35
CA ASN A 259 21.25 6.23 -2.64
C ASN A 259 21.26 7.68 -2.17
#